data_db319a73f382f91322aaa56c063db833
#
_entry.id   db319a73f382f91322aaa56c063db833
#
_cell.length_a   1.000
_cell.length_b   1.000
_cell.length_c   1.000
_cell.angle_alpha   90.00
_cell.angle_beta   90.00
_cell.angle_gamma   90.00
#
_symmetry.space_group_name_H-M   'P 1'
#
loop_
_entity.id
_entity.type
_entity.pdbx_description
1 polymer ?
#
loop_
_entity_poly.entity_id
_entity_poly.type
_entity_poly.pdbx_seq_one_letter_code
_entity_poly.pdbx_strand_id
1 'polypeptide(L)'
;MLSHSVKTLIPTIRNFFVGQPIEKAWIFGSCSRGEERPDSDIDIMVRYVGKDSISILTISRITSQLGRLLNRKVDLVEDECILSFAKESADKDKILIYERKN
;
A
#
# COMPACT_ATOMS: atom_id res chain seq x y z
N MET A 1 3.27 10.11 11.84
CA MET A 1 4.69 9.82 11.62
C MET A 1 4.90 8.31 11.53
N LEU A 2 5.62 7.83 10.52
CA LEU A 2 5.85 6.40 10.36
C LEU A 2 6.77 5.87 11.46
N SER A 3 6.46 4.65 11.95
CA SER A 3 7.35 3.97 12.89
C SER A 3 8.66 3.56 12.20
N HIS A 4 9.69 3.32 12.97
CA HIS A 4 10.97 2.84 12.44
C HIS A 4 10.81 1.52 11.69
N SER A 5 10.03 0.59 12.21
CA SER A 5 9.83 -0.71 11.57
C SER A 5 9.17 -0.59 10.19
N VAL A 6 8.22 0.32 10.04
CA VAL A 6 7.58 0.57 8.74
C VAL A 6 8.55 1.27 7.79
N LYS A 7 9.32 2.25 8.29
CA LYS A 7 10.31 2.95 7.47
C LYS A 7 11.34 2.00 6.86
N THR A 8 11.75 0.99 7.59
CA THR A 8 12.72 0.02 7.08
C THR A 8 12.16 -0.87 5.98
N LEU A 9 10.83 -0.98 5.88
CA LEU A 9 10.17 -1.79 4.85
C LEU A 9 9.95 -1.03 3.54
N ILE A 10 9.97 0.30 3.58
CA ILE A 10 9.65 1.12 2.39
C ILE A 10 10.54 0.83 1.18
N PRO A 11 11.87 0.74 1.30
CA PRO A 11 12.70 0.41 0.14
C PRO A 11 12.34 -0.93 -0.50
N THR A 12 12.03 -1.93 0.31
CA THR A 12 11.61 -3.25 -0.16
C THR A 12 10.29 -3.17 -0.91
N ILE A 13 9.33 -2.41 -0.38
CA ILE A 13 8.03 -2.20 -1.03
C ILE A 13 8.22 -1.50 -2.37
N ARG A 14 9.03 -0.46 -2.42
CA ARG A 14 9.31 0.27 -3.66
C ARG A 14 9.91 -0.63 -4.72
N ASN A 15 10.92 -1.41 -4.37
CA ASN A 15 11.57 -2.33 -5.31
C ASN A 15 10.57 -3.36 -5.85
N PHE A 16 9.69 -3.85 -5.00
CA PHE A 16 8.67 -4.81 -5.42
C PHE A 16 7.69 -4.17 -6.42
N PHE A 17 7.24 -2.94 -6.15
CA PHE A 17 6.25 -2.26 -6.98
C PHE A 17 6.79 -1.86 -8.36
N VAL A 18 8.10 -1.70 -8.52
CA VAL A 18 8.71 -1.38 -9.82
C VAL A 18 8.30 -2.39 -10.89
N GLY A 19 8.19 -3.66 -10.52
CA GLY A 19 7.81 -4.72 -11.47
C GLY A 19 6.31 -4.99 -11.54
N GLN A 20 5.48 -4.16 -10.89
CA GLN A 20 4.04 -4.38 -10.83
C GLN A 20 3.28 -3.27 -11.59
N PRO A 21 2.01 -3.50 -11.98
CA PRO A 21 1.22 -2.49 -12.68
C PRO A 21 0.67 -1.44 -11.71
N ILE A 22 1.54 -0.85 -10.91
CA ILE A 22 1.17 0.15 -9.90
C ILE A 22 1.79 1.49 -10.28
N GLU A 23 0.96 2.52 -10.34
CA GLU A 23 1.36 3.88 -10.64
C GLU A 23 1.81 4.62 -9.38
N LYS A 24 1.03 4.53 -8.32
CA LYS A 24 1.31 5.17 -7.04
C LYS A 24 0.90 4.28 -5.89
N ALA A 25 1.57 4.46 -4.75
CA ALA A 25 1.21 3.75 -3.52
C ALA A 25 1.42 4.66 -2.31
N TRP A 26 0.52 4.53 -1.36
CA TRP A 26 0.55 5.27 -0.10
C TRP A 26 0.38 4.32 1.07
N ILE A 27 1.04 4.61 2.20
CA ILE A 27 0.73 3.96 3.46
C ILE A 27 -0.32 4.80 4.18
N PHE A 28 -1.35 4.16 4.72
CA PHE A 28 -2.40 4.85 5.47
C PHE A 28 -2.80 4.04 6.70
N GLY A 29 -3.76 4.56 7.47
CA GLY A 29 -4.21 3.87 8.68
C GLY A 29 -3.20 3.95 9.82
N SER A 30 -3.20 2.93 10.69
CA SER A 30 -2.34 2.93 11.88
C SER A 30 -0.85 3.02 11.53
N CYS A 31 -0.43 2.41 10.43
CA CYS A 31 0.98 2.45 10.00
C CYS A 31 1.43 3.88 9.69
N SER A 32 0.57 4.68 9.06
CA SER A 32 0.92 6.07 8.71
C SER A 32 1.02 6.96 9.94
N ARG A 33 0.28 6.63 10.99
CA ARG A 33 0.27 7.39 12.24
C ARG A 33 1.31 6.94 13.25
N GLY A 34 2.04 5.86 12.95
CA GLY A 34 3.01 5.30 13.89
C GLY A 34 2.38 4.53 15.04
N GLU A 35 1.10 4.17 14.92
CA GLU A 35 0.35 3.46 15.97
C GLU A 35 0.36 1.95 15.77
N GLU A 36 1.02 1.46 14.73
CA GLU A 36 1.01 0.05 14.40
C GLU A 36 1.80 -0.78 15.43
N ARG A 37 1.37 -2.02 15.57
CA ARG A 37 2.08 -3.02 16.38
C ARG A 37 2.87 -3.93 15.45
N PRO A 38 3.89 -4.67 15.95
CA PRO A 38 4.68 -5.56 15.09
C PRO A 38 3.85 -6.60 14.33
N ASP A 39 2.69 -6.99 14.85
CA ASP A 39 1.79 -7.95 14.22
C ASP A 39 0.60 -7.30 13.50
N SER A 40 0.57 -5.97 13.41
CA SER A 40 -0.51 -5.25 12.71
C SER A 40 -0.40 -5.42 11.20
N ASP A 41 -1.56 -5.39 10.53
CA ASP A 41 -1.61 -5.37 9.08
C ASP A 41 -1.02 -4.05 8.56
N ILE A 42 -0.37 -4.14 7.41
CA ILE A 42 0.12 -2.95 6.72
C ILE A 42 -0.91 -2.57 5.67
N ASP A 43 -1.53 -1.40 5.84
CA ASP A 43 -2.55 -0.90 4.92
C ASP A 43 -1.90 -0.03 3.85
N ILE A 44 -2.00 -0.46 2.61
CA ILE A 44 -1.42 0.25 1.47
C ILE A 44 -2.51 0.58 0.48
N MET A 45 -2.64 1.86 0.17
CA MET A 45 -3.53 2.34 -0.89
C MET A 45 -2.73 2.41 -2.18
N VAL A 46 -3.28 1.88 -3.27
CA VAL A 46 -2.58 1.85 -4.55
C VAL A 46 -3.44 2.42 -5.66
N ARG A 47 -2.76 2.98 -6.67
CA ARG A 47 -3.39 3.35 -7.94
C ARG A 47 -2.70 2.53 -9.02
N TYR A 48 -3.50 1.79 -9.81
CA TYR A 48 -2.97 0.94 -10.86
C TYR A 48 -2.73 1.73 -12.15
N VAL A 49 -1.77 1.25 -12.95
CA VAL A 49 -1.48 1.84 -14.26
C VAL A 49 -2.60 1.50 -15.23
N GLY A 50 -3.01 2.49 -16.02
CA GLY A 50 -4.02 2.30 -17.05
C GLY A 50 -5.45 2.49 -16.55
N LYS A 51 -6.39 2.41 -17.49
CA LYS A 51 -7.82 2.63 -17.20
C LYS A 51 -8.58 1.32 -16.99
N ASP A 52 -7.98 0.20 -17.35
CA ASP A 52 -8.63 -1.09 -17.25
C ASP A 52 -8.55 -1.61 -15.83
N SER A 53 -9.62 -2.30 -15.41
CA SER A 53 -9.65 -2.93 -14.10
C SER A 53 -8.59 -4.02 -13.98
N ILE A 54 -7.86 -4.01 -12.89
CA ILE A 54 -6.93 -5.08 -12.54
C ILE A 54 -7.75 -6.25 -12.00
N SER A 55 -7.44 -7.48 -12.43
CA SER A 55 -8.17 -8.64 -11.97
C SER A 55 -7.92 -8.92 -10.49
N ILE A 56 -8.92 -9.52 -9.83
CA ILE A 56 -8.81 -9.90 -8.42
C ILE A 56 -7.64 -10.87 -8.23
N LEU A 57 -7.40 -11.76 -9.21
CA LEU A 57 -6.28 -12.70 -9.13
C LEU A 57 -4.94 -11.99 -9.12
N THR A 58 -4.80 -10.94 -9.92
CA THR A 58 -3.57 -10.13 -9.93
C THR A 58 -3.38 -9.43 -8.60
N ILE A 59 -4.43 -8.83 -8.05
CA ILE A 59 -4.39 -8.15 -6.75
C ILE A 59 -4.00 -9.13 -5.65
N SER A 60 -4.62 -10.32 -5.63
CA SER A 60 -4.32 -11.35 -4.64
C SER A 60 -2.87 -11.81 -4.72
N ARG A 61 -2.35 -11.99 -5.94
CA ARG A 61 -0.96 -12.39 -6.14
C ARG A 61 0.00 -11.34 -5.59
N ILE A 62 -0.23 -10.07 -5.92
CA ILE A 62 0.61 -8.96 -5.44
C ILE A 62 0.58 -8.92 -3.92
N THR A 63 -0.61 -8.98 -3.32
CA THR A 63 -0.79 -8.95 -1.87
C THR A 63 -0.05 -10.09 -1.19
N SER A 64 -0.20 -11.32 -1.70
CA SER A 64 0.46 -12.49 -1.13
C SER A 64 1.97 -12.41 -1.23
N GLN A 65 2.48 -12.03 -2.41
CA GLN A 65 3.93 -11.92 -2.62
C GLN A 65 4.54 -10.86 -1.73
N LEU A 66 3.88 -9.71 -1.63
CA LEU A 66 4.38 -8.62 -0.79
C LEU A 66 4.34 -9.02 0.70
N GLY A 67 3.26 -9.66 1.12
CA GLY A 67 3.14 -10.13 2.51
C GLY A 67 4.26 -11.11 2.90
N ARG A 68 4.59 -12.03 1.99
CA ARG A 68 5.71 -12.96 2.22
C ARG A 68 7.04 -12.22 2.29
N LEU A 69 7.23 -11.27 1.39
CA LEU A 69 8.47 -10.50 1.33
C LEU A 69 8.70 -9.69 2.61
N LEU A 70 7.64 -9.12 3.15
CA LEU A 70 7.70 -8.30 4.37
C LEU A 70 7.53 -9.13 5.64
N ASN A 71 7.16 -10.40 5.50
CA ASN A 71 6.82 -11.28 6.64
C ASN A 71 5.73 -10.67 7.52
N ARG A 72 4.74 -10.01 6.90
CA ARG A 72 3.61 -9.38 7.57
C ARG A 72 2.39 -9.44 6.66
N LYS A 73 1.21 -9.40 7.25
CA LYS A 73 -0.02 -9.31 6.48
C LYS A 73 -0.14 -7.93 5.87
N VAL A 74 -0.47 -7.88 4.59
CA VAL A 74 -0.61 -6.63 3.82
C VAL A 74 -2.03 -6.57 3.27
N ASP A 75 -2.66 -5.40 3.39
CA ASP A 75 -3.94 -5.11 2.75
C ASP A 75 -3.71 -4.05 1.67
N LEU A 76 -4.00 -4.41 0.41
CA LEU A 76 -3.97 -3.47 -0.70
C LEU A 76 -5.37 -2.99 -0.99
N VAL A 77 -5.56 -1.68 -1.01
CA VAL A 77 -6.84 -1.05 -1.30
C VAL A 77 -6.65 -0.12 -2.48
N GLU A 78 -7.50 -0.28 -3.50
CA GLU A 78 -7.47 0.62 -4.65
C GLU A 78 -8.01 2.00 -4.25
N ASP A 79 -7.29 3.05 -4.62
CA ASP A 79 -7.61 4.44 -4.26
C ASP A 79 -9.07 4.81 -4.59
N GLU A 80 -9.57 4.36 -5.75
CA GLU A 80 -10.92 4.69 -6.19
C GLU A 80 -12.02 3.84 -5.53
N CYS A 81 -11.65 2.76 -4.86
CA CYS A 81 -12.61 1.84 -4.25
C CYS A 81 -12.91 2.16 -2.78
N ILE A 82 -12.23 3.13 -2.20
CA ILE A 82 -12.47 3.52 -0.81
C ILE A 82 -13.79 4.27 -0.72
N LEU A 83 -14.63 3.87 0.23
CA LEU A 83 -15.89 4.55 0.49
C LEU A 83 -15.66 6.02 0.82
N SER A 84 -16.56 6.90 0.36
CA SER A 84 -16.34 8.34 0.43
C SER A 84 -16.04 8.86 1.84
N PHE A 85 -16.73 8.32 2.85
CA PHE A 85 -16.49 8.74 4.24
C PHE A 85 -15.14 8.25 4.77
N ALA A 86 -14.68 7.08 4.31
CA ALA A 86 -13.39 6.55 4.70
C ALA A 86 -12.26 7.20 3.90
N LYS A 87 -12.56 7.63 2.67
CA LYS A 87 -11.57 8.26 1.80
C LYS A 87 -11.05 9.57 2.39
N GLU A 88 -11.93 10.39 2.96
CA GLU A 88 -11.51 11.64 3.58
C GLU A 88 -10.48 11.39 4.69
N SER A 89 -10.75 10.43 5.55
CA SER A 89 -9.83 10.07 6.63
C SER A 89 -8.52 9.48 6.08
N ALA A 90 -8.62 8.58 5.10
CA ALA A 90 -7.46 7.96 4.48
C ALA A 90 -6.58 8.99 3.76
N ASP A 91 -7.20 9.91 3.01
CA ASP A 91 -6.48 10.97 2.31
C ASP A 91 -5.73 11.90 3.26
N LYS A 92 -6.29 12.14 4.44
CA LYS A 92 -5.66 12.97 5.45
C LYS A 92 -4.40 12.32 6.04
N ASP A 93 -4.44 11.00 6.23
CA ASP A 93 -3.37 10.26 6.91
C ASP A 93 -2.37 9.62 5.96
N LYS A 94 -2.67 9.55 4.67
CA LYS A 94 -1.84 8.81 3.72
C LYS A 94 -0.48 9.46 3.50
N ILE A 95 0.53 8.61 3.35
CA ILE A 95 1.90 9.02 3.08
C ILE A 95 2.36 8.33 1.80
N LEU A 96 2.74 9.12 0.78
CA LEU A 96 3.21 8.59 -0.50
C LEU A 96 4.53 7.87 -0.30
N ILE A 97 4.58 6.60 -0.73
CA ILE A 97 5.79 5.78 -0.62
C ILE A 97 6.33 5.34 -1.97
N TYR A 98 5.53 5.40 -3.02
CA TYR A 98 5.95 4.99 -4.35
C TYR A 98 5.22 5.80 -5.41
N GLU A 99 5.95 6.26 -6.41
CA GLU A 99 5.40 6.90 -7.60
C GLU A 99 6.21 6.47 -8.79
N ARG A 100 5.51 5.93 -9.80
CA ARG A 100 6.15 5.45 -11.01
C ARG A 100 6.63 6.65 -11.84
N LYS A 101 7.85 6.59 -12.28
CA LYS A 101 8.40 7.59 -13.21
C LYS A 101 8.16 7.13 -14.64
N ASN A 102 7.59 8.01 -15.45
CA ASN A 102 7.39 7.75 -16.87
C ASN A 102 8.54 8.35 -17.68
#